data_2f64d43671c76ef222fc918f04a9b397
#
_entry.id   2f64d43671c76ef222fc918f04a9b397
#
_cell.length_a   1.000
_cell.length_b   1.000
_cell.length_c   1.000
_cell.angle_alpha   90.00
_cell.angle_beta   90.00
_cell.angle_gamma   90.00
#
_symmetry.space_group_name_H-M   'P 1'
#
loop_
_entity.id
_entity.type
_entity.pdbx_description
1 polymer ?
#
loop_
_entity_poly.entity_id
_entity_poly.type
_entity_poly.pdbx_seq_one_letter_code
_entity_poly.pdbx_strand_id
1 'polypeptide(L)'
;MKMSDANAIMEMIKENDVSYVDLRFTDPRGKMQHVTQHIDTIDPETLAEGFMFDGSSIAGWKAINESDMKLMPDLSRAYIDPFFAQPTVALFCDVLDPMTDEAYERDPRGTAKAALAHMNAAGFADTAFFRPEAEFFIFEDVKIDVSMNRAMYQVDSVEGPYNSARSYEEGNTGHRPGVKGGYFPVPPVDSGQDIRSEMVSVMADMGVAVEKHHHEVAP
;
A
#
# COMPACT_ATOMS: atom_id res chain seq x y z
N MET A 1 -13.10 13.61 20.36
CA MET A 1 -12.98 12.76 19.18
C MET A 1 -11.60 12.10 19.12
N LYS A 2 -10.50 12.81 18.87
CA LYS A 2 -9.14 12.18 18.76
C LYS A 2 -8.73 11.31 19.96
N MET A 3 -9.04 11.69 21.19
CA MET A 3 -8.63 10.92 22.38
C MET A 3 -9.46 9.62 22.57
N SER A 4 -10.73 9.62 22.20
CA SER A 4 -11.55 8.39 22.21
C SER A 4 -11.08 7.40 21.15
N ASP A 5 -10.67 7.91 19.99
CA ASP A 5 -10.19 7.10 18.88
C ASP A 5 -8.79 6.52 19.21
N ALA A 6 -7.92 7.31 19.85
CA ALA A 6 -6.62 6.84 20.35
C ALA A 6 -6.77 5.69 21.39
N ASN A 7 -7.73 5.81 22.31
CA ASN A 7 -8.01 4.75 23.27
C ASN A 7 -8.49 3.46 22.59
N ALA A 8 -9.31 3.56 21.55
CA ALA A 8 -9.74 2.39 20.78
C ALA A 8 -8.56 1.68 20.07
N ILE A 9 -7.58 2.44 19.56
CA ILE A 9 -6.34 1.87 19.03
C ILE A 9 -5.53 1.17 20.12
N MET A 10 -5.43 1.77 21.32
CA MET A 10 -4.75 1.14 22.45
C MET A 10 -5.43 -0.15 22.92
N GLU A 11 -6.75 -0.23 22.84
CA GLU A 11 -7.50 -1.47 23.10
C GLU A 11 -7.17 -2.53 22.05
N MET A 12 -7.21 -2.20 20.75
CA MET A 12 -6.80 -3.09 19.67
C MET A 12 -5.37 -3.60 19.84
N ILE A 13 -4.44 -2.74 20.20
CA ILE A 13 -3.03 -3.07 20.49
C ILE A 13 -2.95 -4.13 21.60
N LYS A 14 -3.68 -3.92 22.68
CA LYS A 14 -3.69 -4.83 23.83
C LYS A 14 -4.36 -6.18 23.52
N GLU A 15 -5.47 -6.17 22.81
CA GLU A 15 -6.23 -7.38 22.45
C GLU A 15 -5.46 -8.29 21.49
N ASN A 16 -4.55 -7.73 20.68
CA ASN A 16 -3.77 -8.46 19.68
C ASN A 16 -2.28 -8.63 20.06
N ASP A 17 -1.91 -8.37 21.31
CA ASP A 17 -0.52 -8.45 21.79
C ASP A 17 0.48 -7.76 20.85
N VAL A 18 0.11 -6.58 20.34
CA VAL A 18 0.90 -5.81 19.38
C VAL A 18 2.22 -5.36 19.97
N SER A 19 3.31 -5.59 19.24
CA SER A 19 4.67 -5.20 19.63
C SER A 19 5.13 -3.91 18.93
N TYR A 20 4.55 -3.58 17.78
CA TYR A 20 4.98 -2.43 16.96
C TYR A 20 3.80 -1.67 16.36
N VAL A 21 3.99 -0.36 16.20
CA VAL A 21 3.09 0.53 15.45
C VAL A 21 3.82 1.01 14.21
N ASP A 22 3.25 0.74 13.04
CA ASP A 22 3.80 1.08 11.73
C ASP A 22 3.06 2.29 11.15
N LEU A 23 3.74 3.43 11.10
CA LEU A 23 3.21 4.71 10.63
C LEU A 23 3.49 4.84 9.13
N ARG A 24 2.46 4.80 8.30
CA ARG A 24 2.55 4.78 6.83
C ARG A 24 2.12 6.11 6.23
N PHE A 25 2.88 6.61 5.29
CA PHE A 25 2.58 7.84 4.58
C PHE A 25 3.05 7.75 3.12
N THR A 26 2.57 8.64 2.26
CA THR A 26 2.89 8.62 0.84
C THR A 26 3.80 9.78 0.49
N ASP A 27 4.88 9.53 -0.25
CA ASP A 27 5.75 10.58 -0.76
C ASP A 27 5.18 11.25 -2.02
N PRO A 28 5.75 12.38 -2.50
CA PRO A 28 5.25 13.08 -3.69
C PRO A 28 5.30 12.27 -4.99
N ARG A 29 6.02 11.15 -5.01
CA ARG A 29 6.09 10.23 -6.17
C ARG A 29 5.06 9.11 -6.12
N GLY A 30 4.22 9.09 -5.07
CA GLY A 30 3.23 8.04 -4.84
C GLY A 30 3.79 6.79 -4.16
N LYS A 31 5.06 6.80 -3.72
CA LYS A 31 5.65 5.67 -3.01
C LYS A 31 5.19 5.67 -1.55
N MET A 32 4.74 4.52 -1.07
CA MET A 32 4.47 4.30 0.35
C MET A 32 5.78 4.28 1.12
N GLN A 33 5.89 5.12 2.13
CA GLN A 33 6.96 5.17 3.11
C GLN A 33 6.41 4.78 4.47
N HIS A 34 7.28 4.32 5.38
CA HIS A 34 6.88 4.02 6.75
C HIS A 34 7.99 4.23 7.76
N VAL A 35 7.60 4.33 9.01
CA VAL A 35 8.47 4.22 10.18
C VAL A 35 7.77 3.42 11.26
N THR A 36 8.49 2.50 11.87
CA THR A 36 7.95 1.60 12.89
C THR A 36 8.42 2.03 14.28
N GLN A 37 7.48 2.15 15.21
CA GLN A 37 7.70 2.48 16.61
C GLN A 37 7.51 1.24 17.48
N HIS A 38 8.33 1.06 18.50
CA HIS A 38 8.11 0.02 19.52
C HIS A 38 6.96 0.42 20.43
N ILE A 39 6.15 -0.55 20.86
CA ILE A 39 4.94 -0.30 21.64
C ILE A 39 5.20 0.47 22.93
N ASP A 40 6.35 0.31 23.56
CA ASP A 40 6.72 1.02 24.80
C ASP A 40 6.79 2.55 24.64
N THR A 41 6.83 3.04 23.41
CA THR A 41 6.86 4.49 23.09
C THR A 41 5.49 5.03 22.69
N ILE A 42 4.46 4.21 22.73
CA ILE A 42 3.11 4.53 22.25
C ILE A 42 2.15 4.63 23.44
N ASP A 43 1.46 5.75 23.49
CA ASP A 43 0.36 6.00 24.39
C ASP A 43 -0.76 6.80 23.70
N PRO A 44 -1.92 7.01 24.32
CA PRO A 44 -3.00 7.79 23.71
C PRO A 44 -2.61 9.22 23.34
N GLU A 45 -1.67 9.83 24.07
CA GLU A 45 -1.22 11.20 23.86
C GLU A 45 -0.35 11.28 22.59
N THR A 46 0.65 10.41 22.46
CA THR A 46 1.51 10.32 21.26
C THR A 46 0.71 10.01 19.99
N LEU A 47 -0.29 9.12 20.07
CA LEU A 47 -1.20 8.85 18.96
C LEU A 47 -2.05 10.09 18.57
N ALA A 48 -2.45 10.91 19.53
CA ALA A 48 -3.26 12.09 19.29
C ALA A 48 -2.44 13.31 18.83
N GLU A 49 -1.20 13.44 19.30
CA GLU A 49 -0.29 14.55 18.99
C GLU A 49 0.54 14.31 17.72
N GLY A 50 0.77 13.04 17.34
CA GLY A 50 1.58 12.67 16.19
C GLY A 50 3.06 12.48 16.51
N PHE A 51 3.83 12.11 15.48
CA PHE A 51 5.21 11.67 15.60
C PHE A 51 6.13 12.55 14.75
N MET A 52 7.22 13.02 15.33
CA MET A 52 8.23 13.79 14.60
C MET A 52 9.13 12.86 13.78
N PHE A 53 9.52 13.30 12.60
CA PHE A 53 10.48 12.62 11.75
C PHE A 53 11.27 13.59 10.87
N ASP A 54 12.42 13.14 10.34
CA ASP A 54 13.25 13.90 9.40
C ASP A 54 12.77 13.71 7.96
N GLY A 55 12.14 14.75 7.40
CA GLY A 55 11.65 14.76 6.02
C GLY A 55 12.73 15.06 4.97
N SER A 56 13.97 15.42 5.35
CA SER A 56 15.01 15.80 4.39
C SER A 56 15.50 14.62 3.54
N SER A 57 15.35 13.39 4.05
CA SER A 57 15.69 12.17 3.35
C SER A 57 14.61 11.72 2.35
N ILE A 58 13.45 12.38 2.33
CA ILE A 58 12.38 12.10 1.38
C ILE A 58 12.54 13.02 0.15
N ALA A 59 12.77 12.42 -0.99
CA ALA A 59 13.00 13.18 -2.23
C ALA A 59 11.82 14.10 -2.59
N GLY A 60 12.12 15.40 -2.75
CA GLY A 60 11.13 16.41 -3.14
C GLY A 60 10.38 17.07 -1.98
N TRP A 61 10.75 16.75 -0.72
CA TRP A 61 10.16 17.39 0.46
C TRP A 61 11.01 18.56 0.96
N LYS A 62 11.60 18.44 2.13
CA LYS A 62 12.29 19.54 2.83
C LYS A 62 13.79 19.53 2.57
N ALA A 63 14.43 20.70 2.74
CA ALA A 63 15.88 20.80 2.81
C ALA A 63 16.37 20.45 4.23
N ILE A 64 17.64 20.11 4.37
CA ILE A 64 18.23 19.65 5.64
C ILE A 64 18.13 20.66 6.78
N ASN A 65 18.05 21.95 6.45
CA ASN A 65 17.91 23.04 7.42
C ASN A 65 16.46 23.27 7.91
N GLU A 66 15.49 22.56 7.32
CA GLU A 66 14.06 22.63 7.66
C GLU A 66 13.46 21.22 7.66
N SER A 67 14.22 20.23 8.15
CA SER A 67 13.93 18.82 7.96
C SER A 67 12.79 18.27 8.81
N ASP A 68 12.50 18.91 9.94
CA ASP A 68 11.49 18.41 10.87
C ASP A 68 10.10 18.43 10.28
N MET A 69 9.43 17.30 10.35
CA MET A 69 8.07 17.07 9.89
C MET A 69 7.31 16.22 10.90
N LYS A 70 5.98 16.22 10.81
CA LYS A 70 5.11 15.50 11.73
C LYS A 70 4.21 14.52 11.01
N LEU A 71 4.21 13.28 11.43
CA LEU A 71 3.24 12.26 11.03
C LEU A 71 2.05 12.31 11.97
N MET A 72 0.88 12.57 11.44
CA MET A 72 -0.38 12.59 12.19
C MET A 72 -1.21 11.36 11.81
N PRO A 73 -1.31 10.35 12.70
CA PRO A 73 -2.05 9.13 12.39
C PRO A 73 -3.55 9.42 12.17
N ASP A 74 -4.10 8.75 11.17
CA ASP A 74 -5.55 8.66 10.97
C ASP A 74 -6.12 7.56 11.85
N LEU A 75 -6.59 7.94 13.02
CA LEU A 75 -7.11 7.02 14.04
C LEU A 75 -8.47 6.41 13.68
N SER A 76 -9.08 6.83 12.57
CA SER A 76 -10.36 6.28 12.12
C SER A 76 -10.23 4.89 11.49
N ARG A 77 -9.02 4.51 11.08
CA ARG A 77 -8.73 3.22 10.47
C ARG A 77 -7.36 2.71 10.90
N ALA A 78 -7.37 1.57 11.56
CA ALA A 78 -6.19 0.79 11.90
C ALA A 78 -6.44 -0.66 11.52
N TYR A 79 -5.38 -1.39 11.23
CA TYR A 79 -5.46 -2.84 11.02
C TYR A 79 -4.19 -3.51 11.50
N ILE A 80 -4.32 -4.78 11.90
CA ILE A 80 -3.16 -5.63 12.19
C ILE A 80 -2.61 -6.09 10.85
N ASP A 81 -1.32 -5.81 10.59
CA ASP A 81 -0.67 -6.22 9.34
C ASP A 81 -0.44 -7.74 9.36
N PRO A 82 -1.07 -8.50 8.45
CA PRO A 82 -1.00 -9.95 8.46
C PRO A 82 0.31 -10.51 7.91
N PHE A 83 1.18 -9.66 7.36
CA PHE A 83 2.41 -10.09 6.68
C PHE A 83 3.67 -9.93 7.54
N PHE A 84 3.59 -9.21 8.64
CA PHE A 84 4.72 -9.05 9.54
C PHE A 84 4.86 -10.24 10.49
N ALA A 85 6.11 -10.66 10.73
CA ALA A 85 6.40 -11.76 11.66
C ALA A 85 6.09 -11.41 13.12
N GLN A 86 6.14 -10.13 13.47
CA GLN A 86 5.79 -9.60 14.78
C GLN A 86 4.44 -8.89 14.70
N PRO A 87 3.55 -9.07 15.70
CA PRO A 87 2.27 -8.38 15.72
C PRO A 87 2.44 -6.86 15.60
N THR A 88 1.95 -6.30 14.52
CA THR A 88 2.12 -4.90 14.17
C THR A 88 0.79 -4.29 13.75
N VAL A 89 0.42 -3.17 14.36
CA VAL A 89 -0.70 -2.36 13.88
C VAL A 89 -0.20 -1.32 12.89
N ALA A 90 -0.86 -1.21 11.74
CA ALA A 90 -0.56 -0.21 10.73
C ALA A 90 -1.56 0.94 10.77
N LEU A 91 -1.04 2.17 10.70
CA LEU A 91 -1.78 3.43 10.67
C LEU A 91 -1.34 4.27 9.48
N PHE A 92 -2.28 4.75 8.68
CA PHE A 92 -1.97 5.77 7.67
C PHE A 92 -1.89 7.15 8.32
N CYS A 93 -0.89 7.94 7.90
CA CYS A 93 -0.64 9.25 8.46
C CYS A 93 -0.80 10.36 7.42
N ASP A 94 -1.32 11.49 7.87
CA ASP A 94 -1.13 12.77 7.20
C ASP A 94 0.25 13.33 7.57
N VAL A 95 0.80 14.15 6.69
CA VAL A 95 2.05 14.86 6.96
C VAL A 95 1.75 16.32 7.25
N LEU A 96 2.22 16.79 8.38
CA LEU A 96 2.00 18.17 8.84
C LEU A 96 3.32 18.93 8.97
N ASP A 97 3.23 20.25 8.86
CA ASP A 97 4.30 21.15 9.30
C ASP A 97 4.26 21.26 10.83
N PRO A 98 5.36 20.93 11.53
CA PRO A 98 5.36 20.90 13.00
C PRO A 98 5.22 22.26 13.68
N MET A 99 5.50 23.35 12.96
CA MET A 99 5.42 24.71 13.51
C MET A 99 3.99 25.26 13.48
N THR A 100 3.19 24.86 12.49
CA THR A 100 1.85 25.38 12.27
C THR A 100 0.75 24.36 12.53
N ASP A 101 1.09 23.07 12.59
CA ASP A 101 0.15 21.93 12.58
C ASP A 101 -0.77 21.92 11.34
N GLU A 102 -0.41 22.64 10.30
CA GLU A 102 -1.14 22.64 9.03
C GLU A 102 -0.68 21.49 8.14
N ALA A 103 -1.55 21.04 7.24
CA ALA A 103 -1.23 20.01 6.25
C ALA A 103 -0.05 20.48 5.38
N TYR A 104 0.96 19.61 5.27
CA TYR A 104 2.09 19.89 4.38
C TYR A 104 1.64 19.91 2.93
N GLU A 105 1.98 20.96 2.19
CA GLU A 105 1.49 21.22 0.82
C GLU A 105 1.81 20.12 -0.20
N ARG A 106 2.85 19.31 0.04
CA ARG A 106 3.30 18.23 -0.82
C ARG A 106 2.90 16.85 -0.30
N ASP A 107 2.02 16.79 0.69
CA ASP A 107 1.40 15.54 1.12
C ASP A 107 0.28 15.15 0.14
N PRO A 108 0.40 14.02 -0.60
CA PRO A 108 -0.66 13.56 -1.50
C PRO A 108 -1.99 13.30 -0.78
N ARG A 109 -1.95 12.81 0.46
CA ARG A 109 -3.13 12.58 1.28
C ARG A 109 -3.78 13.90 1.71
N GLY A 110 -2.98 14.90 2.08
CA GLY A 110 -3.45 16.26 2.35
C GLY A 110 -4.11 16.90 1.13
N THR A 111 -3.52 16.71 -0.05
CA THR A 111 -4.10 17.17 -1.33
C THR A 111 -5.47 16.53 -1.61
N ALA A 112 -5.63 15.23 -1.40
CA ALA A 112 -6.91 14.54 -1.56
C ALA A 112 -7.97 15.08 -0.58
N LYS A 113 -7.61 15.30 0.67
CA LYS A 113 -8.51 15.91 1.68
C LYS A 113 -8.93 17.34 1.31
N ALA A 114 -8.00 18.15 0.80
CA ALA A 114 -8.29 19.50 0.32
C ALA A 114 -9.27 19.47 -0.87
N ALA A 115 -9.11 18.54 -1.80
CA ALA A 115 -10.02 18.35 -2.93
C ALA A 115 -11.44 17.99 -2.48
N LEU A 116 -11.58 17.07 -1.52
CA LEU A 116 -12.88 16.73 -0.92
C LEU A 116 -13.51 17.91 -0.19
N ALA A 117 -12.73 18.66 0.56
CA ALA A 117 -13.21 19.86 1.26
C ALA A 117 -13.70 20.93 0.26
N HIS A 118 -12.97 21.12 -0.85
CA HIS A 118 -13.38 22.04 -1.92
C HIS A 118 -14.68 21.59 -2.59
N MET A 119 -14.81 20.30 -2.90
CA MET A 119 -16.03 19.73 -3.49
C MET A 119 -17.26 19.99 -2.61
N ASN A 120 -17.13 19.73 -1.29
CA ASN A 120 -18.20 19.99 -0.32
C ASN A 120 -18.54 21.49 -0.24
N ALA A 121 -17.55 22.35 -0.13
CA ALA A 121 -17.74 23.81 -0.03
C ALA A 121 -18.37 24.41 -1.28
N ALA A 122 -18.07 23.85 -2.46
CA ALA A 122 -18.68 24.25 -3.72
C ALA A 122 -20.14 23.79 -3.89
N GLY A 123 -20.61 22.88 -3.04
CA GLY A 123 -22.01 22.43 -2.97
C GLY A 123 -22.48 21.57 -4.15
N PHE A 124 -21.56 21.03 -4.99
CA PHE A 124 -21.98 20.20 -6.10
C PHE A 124 -21.97 18.70 -5.79
N ALA A 125 -21.23 18.24 -4.78
CA ALA A 125 -21.23 16.86 -4.28
C ALA A 125 -20.71 16.81 -2.84
N ASP A 126 -21.11 15.80 -2.09
CA ASP A 126 -20.65 15.51 -0.72
C ASP A 126 -19.83 14.21 -0.63
N THR A 127 -19.87 13.40 -1.66
CA THR A 127 -19.23 12.08 -1.66
C THR A 127 -18.54 11.82 -2.99
N ALA A 128 -17.30 11.29 -2.92
CA ALA A 128 -16.55 10.79 -4.08
C ALA A 128 -16.30 9.30 -3.93
N PHE A 129 -16.68 8.52 -4.95
CA PHE A 129 -16.45 7.07 -5.01
C PHE A 129 -15.26 6.76 -5.91
N PHE A 130 -14.36 5.93 -5.39
CA PHE A 130 -13.21 5.42 -6.12
C PHE A 130 -13.25 3.89 -6.12
N ARG A 131 -13.05 3.29 -7.28
CA ARG A 131 -12.98 1.83 -7.45
C ARG A 131 -11.68 1.47 -8.16
N PRO A 132 -10.58 1.30 -7.42
CA PRO A 132 -9.32 0.89 -8.02
C PRO A 132 -9.39 -0.56 -8.50
N GLU A 133 -8.77 -0.82 -9.64
CA GLU A 133 -8.49 -2.17 -10.17
C GLU A 133 -6.97 -2.35 -10.10
N ALA A 134 -6.51 -3.13 -9.11
CA ALA A 134 -5.10 -3.39 -8.93
C ALA A 134 -4.69 -4.58 -9.79
N GLU A 135 -3.98 -4.31 -10.89
CA GLU A 135 -3.45 -5.31 -11.81
C GLU A 135 -1.96 -5.51 -11.59
N PHE A 136 -1.50 -6.75 -11.72
CA PHE A 136 -0.10 -7.11 -11.52
C PHE A 136 0.29 -8.35 -12.33
N PHE A 137 1.58 -8.47 -12.63
CA PHE A 137 2.18 -9.66 -13.20
C PHE A 137 2.99 -10.41 -12.15
N ILE A 138 3.07 -11.74 -12.30
CA ILE A 138 3.96 -12.59 -11.51
C ILE A 138 5.05 -13.13 -12.43
N PHE A 139 6.30 -12.85 -12.07
CA PHE A 139 7.47 -13.30 -12.82
C PHE A 139 8.30 -14.28 -11.98
N GLU A 140 8.77 -15.37 -12.60
CA GLU A 140 9.74 -16.28 -12.00
C GLU A 140 11.17 -15.75 -12.07
N ASP A 141 11.45 -14.92 -13.09
CA ASP A 141 12.77 -14.32 -13.25
C ASP A 141 12.67 -12.97 -13.96
N VAL A 142 13.45 -12.00 -13.49
CA VAL A 142 13.59 -10.67 -14.09
C VAL A 142 15.07 -10.33 -14.20
N LYS A 143 15.55 -10.11 -15.42
CA LYS A 143 16.91 -9.63 -15.68
C LYS A 143 16.85 -8.23 -16.29
N ILE A 144 17.60 -7.31 -15.71
CA ILE A 144 17.71 -5.93 -16.18
C ILE A 144 19.19 -5.60 -16.36
N ASP A 145 19.54 -5.08 -17.52
CA ASP A 145 20.88 -4.57 -17.82
C ASP A 145 20.73 -3.17 -18.48
N VAL A 146 21.09 -2.16 -17.72
CA VAL A 146 21.05 -0.75 -18.18
C VAL A 146 22.41 -0.12 -17.98
N SER A 147 23.05 0.25 -19.08
CA SER A 147 24.32 0.95 -19.13
C SER A 147 24.25 2.12 -20.11
N MET A 148 25.34 2.89 -20.24
CA MET A 148 25.35 4.08 -21.11
C MET A 148 25.03 3.79 -22.58
N ASN A 149 25.34 2.60 -23.07
CA ASN A 149 25.20 2.20 -24.47
C ASN A 149 24.27 1.00 -24.69
N ARG A 150 23.58 0.55 -23.66
CA ARG A 150 22.72 -0.65 -23.71
C ARG A 150 21.58 -0.54 -22.71
N ALA A 151 20.39 -0.94 -23.14
CA ALA A 151 19.26 -1.19 -22.27
C ALA A 151 18.61 -2.52 -22.67
N MET A 152 18.43 -3.41 -21.73
CA MET A 152 17.82 -4.71 -21.92
C MET A 152 17.01 -5.09 -20.69
N TYR A 153 15.86 -5.71 -20.91
CA TYR A 153 15.18 -6.50 -19.90
C TYR A 153 14.82 -7.87 -20.47
N GLN A 154 14.75 -8.85 -19.60
CA GLN A 154 14.19 -10.16 -19.88
C GLN A 154 13.34 -10.56 -18.68
N VAL A 155 12.13 -10.99 -18.93
CA VAL A 155 11.21 -11.54 -17.91
C VAL A 155 10.87 -12.98 -18.29
N ASP A 156 10.61 -13.80 -17.29
CA ASP A 156 10.17 -15.17 -17.45
C ASP A 156 8.96 -15.41 -16.57
N SER A 157 7.93 -16.04 -17.12
CA SER A 157 6.69 -16.33 -16.42
C SER A 157 6.16 -17.70 -16.84
N VAL A 158 5.68 -18.46 -15.88
CA VAL A 158 5.04 -19.74 -16.14
C VAL A 158 3.79 -19.61 -17.01
N GLU A 159 3.12 -18.48 -16.96
CA GLU A 159 1.94 -18.17 -17.79
C GLU A 159 2.29 -17.60 -19.16
N GLY A 160 3.46 -17.00 -19.30
CA GLY A 160 3.81 -16.24 -20.51
C GLY A 160 4.06 -17.13 -21.73
N PRO A 161 3.54 -16.74 -22.91
CA PRO A 161 3.89 -17.40 -24.17
C PRO A 161 5.36 -17.19 -24.56
N TYR A 162 6.02 -16.22 -23.94
CA TYR A 162 7.43 -15.85 -24.13
C TYR A 162 8.39 -16.57 -23.19
N ASN A 163 7.94 -17.61 -22.55
CA ASN A 163 8.76 -18.40 -21.63
C ASN A 163 10.07 -18.87 -22.30
N SER A 164 11.18 -18.72 -21.59
CA SER A 164 12.55 -18.90 -22.09
C SER A 164 12.99 -20.36 -22.25
N ALA A 165 12.09 -21.30 -22.45
CA ALA A 165 12.39 -22.75 -22.54
C ALA A 165 12.91 -23.34 -21.21
N ARG A 166 12.59 -22.73 -20.07
CA ARG A 166 12.82 -23.28 -18.74
C ARG A 166 12.00 -24.55 -18.54
N SER A 167 12.56 -25.55 -17.90
CA SER A 167 11.78 -26.70 -17.43
C SER A 167 11.07 -26.34 -16.14
N TYR A 168 9.78 -26.57 -16.08
CA TYR A 168 8.96 -26.44 -14.87
C TYR A 168 8.65 -27.80 -14.29
N GLU A 169 8.43 -27.85 -12.98
CA GLU A 169 8.17 -29.11 -12.26
C GLU A 169 6.94 -29.84 -12.81
N GLU A 170 5.88 -29.10 -13.16
CA GLU A 170 4.66 -29.63 -13.76
C GLU A 170 4.84 -30.13 -15.21
N GLY A 171 5.95 -29.80 -15.88
CA GLY A 171 6.31 -30.26 -17.21
C GLY A 171 5.50 -29.68 -18.36
N ASN A 172 4.27 -30.09 -18.55
CA ASN A 172 3.44 -29.63 -19.67
C ASN A 172 2.85 -28.25 -19.47
N THR A 173 3.22 -27.32 -20.34
CA THR A 173 2.78 -25.93 -20.31
C THR A 173 1.84 -25.55 -21.48
N GLY A 174 1.29 -26.54 -22.15
CA GLY A 174 0.39 -26.35 -23.30
C GLY A 174 -0.96 -25.69 -22.96
N HIS A 175 -1.28 -25.57 -21.68
CA HIS A 175 -2.48 -24.89 -21.17
C HIS A 175 -2.30 -23.36 -21.06
N ARG A 176 -1.10 -22.82 -21.29
CA ARG A 176 -0.84 -21.40 -21.15
C ARG A 176 -1.72 -20.56 -22.06
N PRO A 177 -2.17 -19.36 -21.60
CA PRO A 177 -2.87 -18.44 -22.47
C PRO A 177 -1.95 -17.95 -23.59
N GLY A 178 -2.50 -17.76 -24.78
CA GLY A 178 -1.81 -17.07 -25.87
C GLY A 178 -1.77 -15.56 -25.62
N VAL A 179 -1.02 -14.84 -26.45
CA VAL A 179 -0.98 -13.37 -26.41
C VAL A 179 -2.40 -12.81 -26.46
N LYS A 180 -2.78 -11.96 -25.49
CA LYS A 180 -4.12 -11.42 -25.29
C LYS A 180 -5.23 -12.47 -25.11
N GLY A 181 -4.88 -13.69 -24.70
CA GLY A 181 -5.80 -14.80 -24.53
C GLY A 181 -6.21 -15.09 -23.08
N GLY A 182 -5.81 -14.25 -22.14
CA GLY A 182 -5.96 -14.51 -20.70
C GLY A 182 -7.25 -14.03 -20.05
N TYR A 183 -8.19 -13.39 -20.79
CA TYR A 183 -9.38 -12.82 -20.16
C TYR A 183 -10.40 -13.88 -19.76
N PHE A 184 -10.64 -14.03 -18.45
CA PHE A 184 -11.63 -14.92 -17.83
C PHE A 184 -11.49 -16.42 -18.11
N PRO A 185 -10.31 -17.01 -18.31
CA PRO A 185 -10.22 -18.44 -18.44
C PRO A 185 -10.52 -19.14 -17.10
N VAL A 186 -10.88 -20.38 -17.17
CA VAL A 186 -10.92 -21.26 -15.99
C VAL A 186 -9.58 -21.95 -15.77
N PRO A 187 -9.26 -22.41 -14.57
CA PRO A 187 -8.12 -23.31 -14.37
C PRO A 187 -8.19 -24.55 -15.28
N PRO A 188 -7.06 -25.07 -15.77
CA PRO A 188 -5.67 -24.73 -15.42
C PRO A 188 -5.09 -23.54 -16.19
N VAL A 189 -5.80 -22.94 -17.14
CA VAL A 189 -5.32 -21.79 -17.90
C VAL A 189 -5.11 -20.60 -16.96
N ASP A 190 -6.05 -20.35 -16.06
CA ASP A 190 -5.87 -19.43 -14.94
C ASP A 190 -5.10 -20.13 -13.81
N SER A 191 -3.78 -19.95 -13.76
CA SER A 191 -2.93 -20.53 -12.73
C SER A 191 -2.90 -19.68 -11.43
N GLY A 192 -3.37 -18.45 -11.45
CA GLY A 192 -3.36 -17.52 -10.33
C GLY A 192 -4.65 -17.48 -9.49
N GLN A 193 -5.62 -18.35 -9.75
CA GLN A 193 -6.92 -18.35 -9.07
C GLN A 193 -6.80 -18.40 -7.55
N ASP A 194 -6.01 -19.33 -7.02
CA ASP A 194 -5.89 -19.54 -5.57
C ASP A 194 -5.14 -18.40 -4.89
N ILE A 195 -4.10 -17.87 -5.53
CA ILE A 195 -3.34 -16.70 -5.03
C ILE A 195 -4.28 -15.50 -4.88
N ARG A 196 -5.07 -15.19 -5.91
CA ARG A 196 -6.01 -14.06 -5.86
C ARG A 196 -7.13 -14.29 -4.84
N SER A 197 -7.61 -15.52 -4.70
CA SER A 197 -8.61 -15.88 -3.69
C SER A 197 -8.08 -15.66 -2.26
N GLU A 198 -6.83 -16.06 -1.99
CA GLU A 198 -6.18 -15.81 -0.71
C GLU A 198 -5.97 -14.32 -0.47
N MET A 199 -5.52 -13.56 -1.48
CA MET A 199 -5.39 -12.09 -1.37
C MET A 199 -6.72 -11.44 -1.00
N VAL A 200 -7.83 -11.82 -1.64
CA VAL A 200 -9.17 -11.29 -1.33
C VAL A 200 -9.60 -11.64 0.09
N SER A 201 -9.32 -12.86 0.54
CA SER A 201 -9.63 -13.29 1.91
C SER A 201 -8.87 -12.46 2.94
N VAL A 202 -7.57 -12.27 2.75
CA VAL A 202 -6.73 -11.44 3.63
C VAL A 202 -7.21 -9.98 3.62
N MET A 203 -7.53 -9.41 2.46
CA MET A 203 -8.07 -8.06 2.38
C MET A 203 -9.41 -7.93 3.11
N ALA A 204 -10.29 -8.93 3.02
CA ALA A 204 -11.56 -8.94 3.75
C ALA A 204 -11.33 -8.93 5.26
N ASP A 205 -10.40 -9.73 5.76
CA ASP A 205 -10.01 -9.77 7.18
C ASP A 205 -9.43 -8.43 7.66
N MET A 206 -8.75 -7.70 6.77
CA MET A 206 -8.27 -6.32 7.03
C MET A 206 -9.38 -5.26 6.92
N GLY A 207 -10.63 -5.64 6.64
CA GLY A 207 -11.77 -4.73 6.49
C GLY A 207 -11.85 -4.04 5.12
N VAL A 208 -11.13 -4.54 4.11
CA VAL A 208 -11.21 -4.05 2.73
C VAL A 208 -12.25 -4.86 1.96
N ALA A 209 -13.34 -4.22 1.55
CA ALA A 209 -14.36 -4.86 0.74
C ALA A 209 -13.88 -5.01 -0.72
N VAL A 210 -13.66 -6.25 -1.15
CA VAL A 210 -13.31 -6.60 -2.52
C VAL A 210 -14.50 -7.30 -3.19
N GLU A 211 -14.90 -6.83 -4.37
CA GLU A 211 -16.09 -7.37 -5.05
C GLU A 211 -15.74 -8.63 -5.85
N LYS A 212 -14.60 -8.66 -6.53
CA LYS A 212 -14.24 -9.75 -7.45
C LYS A 212 -12.74 -9.75 -7.77
N HIS A 213 -12.30 -10.87 -8.29
CA HIS A 213 -11.00 -10.98 -8.94
C HIS A 213 -11.11 -11.88 -10.17
N HIS A 214 -10.21 -11.74 -11.09
CA HIS A 214 -10.10 -12.59 -12.28
C HIS A 214 -8.72 -12.47 -12.92
N HIS A 215 -8.44 -13.34 -13.89
CA HIS A 215 -7.29 -13.22 -14.77
C HIS A 215 -7.57 -12.16 -15.84
N GLU A 216 -6.62 -11.29 -16.10
CA GLU A 216 -6.71 -10.26 -17.12
C GLU A 216 -6.22 -10.73 -18.50
N VAL A 217 -6.36 -9.85 -19.51
CA VAL A 217 -6.07 -10.14 -20.93
C VAL A 217 -4.61 -10.54 -21.16
N ALA A 218 -3.68 -9.92 -20.44
CA ALA A 218 -2.25 -10.22 -20.57
C ALA A 218 -1.86 -11.38 -19.65
N PRO A 219 -1.11 -12.37 -20.17
CA PRO A 219 -0.52 -13.41 -19.34
C PRO A 219 0.71 -12.89 -18.61
#